data_b61b4cd1df084c9d8360f077f6e233a2
#
_entry.id   b61b4cd1df084c9d8360f077f6e233a2
#
_cell.length_a   1.000
_cell.length_b   1.000
_cell.length_c   1.000
_cell.angle_alpha   90.00
_cell.angle_beta   90.00
_cell.angle_gamma   90.00
#
_symmetry.space_group_name_H-M   'P 1'
#
loop_
_entity.id
_entity.type
_entity.pdbx_description
1 polymer ?
#
loop_
_entity_poly.entity_id
_entity_poly.type
_entity_poly.pdbx_seq_one_letter_code
_entity_poly.pdbx_strand_id
1 'polypeptide(L)'
;MSYSISSNVLVVVTLWLMLALSHASKSDGYGSSNNNKGKHHGTPKNHGGKDHYGPKTPPITTPPSSPPPSTPPTPSSPLSPPTTRPVGLQVGFYKGLCPNNVDIEATLTKKVQEHFAKDVTILAALLRMQFHDCFVNGCDASILIDGPSSEKTAGPNLSVRGYDLIDILKGIAEAECPGMVSCSDIIAIATKEVIKLGGGPDYAVQTGRNDGLVSKAGDVNLPSPSFSVSESISAFRAKNFTPEEMVVLLGCHTVGTSHCAFFQDRLYEGTGQFDSKMDANLRRQLIPTCPQGTTSNNVTFLDQNSQSSNKLDNSFYDQILKQRGILPIDQALARDSLTKDFVLRLSQSSSFFNSELAKAMVKLQALDVHLGNKGEIRKTCNRFN
;
A
#
# COMPACT_ATOMS: atom_id res chain seq x y z
N MET A 1 -33.21 8.13 -42.54
CA MET A 1 -31.80 8.47 -42.30
C MET A 1 -31.14 7.28 -41.65
N SER A 2 -30.43 6.49 -42.44
CA SER A 2 -29.77 5.28 -41.97
C SER A 2 -28.38 5.61 -41.44
N TYR A 3 -28.10 5.27 -40.19
CA TYR A 3 -26.75 5.40 -39.62
C TYR A 3 -25.95 4.14 -39.92
N SER A 4 -24.89 4.31 -40.70
CA SER A 4 -23.88 3.29 -40.97
C SER A 4 -22.92 3.20 -39.78
N ILE A 5 -22.91 2.07 -39.08
CA ILE A 5 -21.96 1.76 -38.02
C ILE A 5 -20.66 1.24 -38.70
N SER A 6 -19.57 1.95 -38.49
CA SER A 6 -18.26 1.65 -39.04
C SER A 6 -17.72 0.31 -38.51
N SER A 7 -17.28 -0.57 -39.44
CA SER A 7 -16.77 -1.92 -39.20
C SER A 7 -15.49 -2.04 -38.39
N ASN A 8 -14.91 -0.95 -37.90
CA ASN A 8 -13.61 -0.97 -37.20
C ASN A 8 -13.70 -1.20 -35.69
N VAL A 9 -14.89 -1.20 -35.09
CA VAL A 9 -15.05 -1.45 -33.64
C VAL A 9 -15.16 -2.94 -33.32
N LEU A 10 -15.51 -3.78 -34.31
CA LEU A 10 -15.71 -5.22 -34.08
C LEU A 10 -14.42 -6.04 -34.10
N VAL A 11 -13.32 -5.53 -34.67
CA VAL A 11 -12.05 -6.26 -34.81
C VAL A 11 -11.21 -6.20 -33.54
N VAL A 12 -11.38 -5.17 -32.71
CA VAL A 12 -10.57 -5.00 -31.48
C VAL A 12 -11.10 -5.87 -30.32
N VAL A 13 -12.40 -6.16 -30.29
CA VAL A 13 -12.99 -6.98 -29.21
C VAL A 13 -12.74 -8.48 -29.41
N THR A 14 -12.55 -8.94 -30.64
CA THR A 14 -12.29 -10.37 -30.93
C THR A 14 -10.83 -10.79 -30.73
N LEU A 15 -9.87 -9.88 -30.73
CA LEU A 15 -8.44 -10.20 -30.50
C LEU A 15 -8.12 -10.44 -29.02
N TRP A 16 -8.91 -9.90 -28.09
CA TRP A 16 -8.71 -10.10 -26.65
C TRP A 16 -9.27 -11.42 -26.11
N LEU A 17 -10.20 -12.07 -26.82
CA LEU A 17 -10.77 -13.36 -26.42
C LEU A 17 -9.93 -14.57 -26.85
N MET A 18 -9.00 -14.42 -27.78
CA MET A 18 -8.18 -15.55 -28.28
C MET A 18 -6.86 -15.75 -27.53
N LEU A 19 -6.43 -14.80 -26.69
CA LEU A 19 -5.21 -14.91 -25.86
C LEU A 19 -5.44 -15.55 -24.49
N ALA A 20 -6.68 -15.75 -24.09
CA ALA A 20 -7.03 -16.34 -22.79
C ALA A 20 -7.14 -17.89 -22.80
N LEU A 21 -7.02 -18.55 -23.94
CA LEU A 21 -7.25 -19.99 -24.10
C LEU A 21 -5.99 -20.84 -24.35
N SER A 22 -4.78 -20.28 -24.33
CA SER A 22 -3.55 -21.02 -24.66
C SER A 22 -2.64 -21.41 -23.50
N HIS A 23 -3.04 -21.24 -22.21
CA HIS A 23 -2.20 -21.57 -21.06
C HIS A 23 -2.80 -22.60 -20.09
N ALA A 24 -3.65 -23.49 -20.57
CA ALA A 24 -4.11 -24.62 -19.78
C ALA A 24 -3.76 -25.93 -20.48
N SER A 25 -2.53 -26.39 -20.40
CA SER A 25 -2.15 -27.80 -20.52
C SER A 25 -0.62 -27.96 -20.42
N LYS A 26 -0.14 -28.46 -19.32
CA LYS A 26 0.89 -29.50 -19.14
C LYS A 26 1.49 -29.44 -17.75
N SER A 27 1.07 -30.38 -16.91
CA SER A 27 1.86 -30.91 -15.81
C SER A 27 1.61 -32.42 -15.75
N ASP A 28 2.45 -33.20 -16.43
CA ASP A 28 2.66 -34.62 -16.17
C ASP A 28 3.95 -34.74 -15.36
N GLY A 29 3.91 -35.32 -14.28
CA GLY A 29 4.21 -36.55 -13.68
C GLY A 29 5.69 -36.95 -13.74
N TYR A 30 6.34 -37.01 -12.57
CA TYR A 30 7.44 -37.92 -12.34
C TYR A 30 7.34 -38.43 -10.90
N GLY A 31 6.87 -39.71 -10.79
CA GLY A 31 7.05 -40.52 -9.63
C GLY A 31 8.43 -41.20 -9.64
N SER A 32 9.01 -41.37 -8.51
CA SER A 32 9.94 -42.46 -8.29
C SER A 32 9.98 -42.87 -6.83
N SER A 33 9.62 -44.13 -6.66
CA SER A 33 9.73 -44.92 -5.45
C SER A 33 11.20 -45.14 -5.05
N ASN A 34 11.47 -45.28 -3.79
CA ASN A 34 12.23 -46.46 -3.35
C ASN A 34 12.05 -46.77 -1.85
N ASN A 35 11.76 -48.04 -1.66
CA ASN A 35 11.74 -48.82 -0.43
C ASN A 35 13.07 -48.75 0.35
N ASN A 36 13.00 -48.82 1.67
CA ASN A 36 13.72 -49.92 2.31
C ASN A 36 13.15 -50.29 3.70
N LYS A 37 13.06 -51.61 3.89
CA LYS A 37 12.61 -52.37 5.06
C LYS A 37 13.68 -52.38 6.15
N GLY A 38 13.23 -52.49 7.41
CA GLY A 38 14.07 -52.90 8.52
C GLY A 38 13.23 -53.28 9.73
N LYS A 39 12.94 -54.56 9.87
CA LYS A 39 12.33 -55.26 11.03
C LYS A 39 13.31 -55.33 12.19
N HIS A 40 12.80 -55.41 13.43
CA HIS A 40 12.93 -56.47 14.45
C HIS A 40 12.39 -55.95 15.77
N HIS A 41 11.33 -56.55 16.30
CA HIS A 41 11.19 -57.65 17.26
C HIS A 41 11.89 -57.45 18.63
N GLY A 42 11.07 -57.55 19.69
CA GLY A 42 11.51 -58.05 20.98
C GLY A 42 10.70 -57.59 22.19
N THR A 43 9.58 -58.23 22.48
CA THR A 43 9.12 -58.51 23.85
C THR A 43 9.68 -59.87 24.25
N PRO A 44 9.66 -60.35 25.50
CA PRO A 44 8.79 -60.18 26.66
C PRO A 44 9.37 -60.42 28.07
N LYS A 45 8.43 -60.50 29.06
CA LYS A 45 8.38 -61.25 30.32
C LYS A 45 8.92 -60.60 31.61
N ASN A 46 8.04 -60.29 32.55
CA ASN A 46 7.38 -61.10 33.59
C ASN A 46 8.31 -61.74 34.62
N HIS A 47 8.10 -61.34 35.91
CA HIS A 47 8.10 -62.14 37.15
C HIS A 47 7.93 -61.15 38.31
N GLY A 48 6.97 -61.21 39.23
CA GLY A 48 6.44 -62.32 39.98
C GLY A 48 7.10 -62.34 41.37
N GLY A 49 6.40 -61.91 42.40
CA GLY A 49 6.87 -62.10 43.78
C GLY A 49 5.85 -61.55 44.79
N LYS A 50 5.04 -62.45 45.30
CA LYS A 50 4.17 -62.28 46.49
C LYS A 50 5.01 -62.24 47.72
N ASP A 51 4.58 -61.59 48.84
CA ASP A 51 4.15 -62.23 50.09
C ASP A 51 3.98 -61.17 51.25
N HIS A 52 2.89 -61.32 51.91
CA HIS A 52 2.48 -61.44 53.31
C HIS A 52 2.46 -60.34 54.32
N TYR A 53 1.23 -60.11 54.74
CA TYR A 53 0.59 -59.97 56.11
C TYR A 53 1.30 -59.25 57.24
N GLY A 54 0.53 -58.34 57.86
CA GLY A 54 0.52 -58.11 59.30
C GLY A 54 -0.10 -56.76 59.68
N PRO A 55 -1.21 -56.74 60.47
CA PRO A 55 -1.88 -55.48 60.83
C PRO A 55 -1.16 -54.82 62.01
N LYS A 56 -0.88 -53.54 61.89
CA LYS A 56 -0.49 -52.70 63.01
C LYS A 56 -1.50 -51.53 63.16
N THR A 57 -2.06 -51.45 64.33
CA THR A 57 -2.95 -50.37 64.83
C THR A 57 -2.39 -48.99 64.60
N PRO A 58 -3.24 -48.01 64.26
CA PRO A 58 -2.80 -46.64 64.05
C PRO A 58 -2.63 -45.88 65.36
N PRO A 59 -1.66 -44.96 65.47
CA PRO A 59 -1.57 -44.04 66.57
C PRO A 59 -2.59 -42.92 66.40
N ILE A 60 -3.16 -42.51 67.52
CA ILE A 60 -4.08 -41.39 67.66
C ILE A 60 -3.31 -40.10 67.35
N THR A 61 -3.66 -39.40 66.27
CA THR A 61 -3.18 -38.08 65.98
C THR A 61 -4.27 -37.05 66.34
N THR A 62 -3.92 -36.12 67.18
CA THR A 62 -4.68 -34.92 67.52
C THR A 62 -4.93 -34.08 66.26
N PRO A 63 -6.12 -33.46 66.08
CA PRO A 63 -6.39 -32.63 64.96
C PRO A 63 -5.54 -31.35 64.94
N PRO A 64 -5.03 -30.90 63.78
CA PRO A 64 -4.30 -29.64 63.66
C PRO A 64 -5.26 -28.46 63.84
N SER A 65 -4.78 -27.49 64.60
CA SER A 65 -5.45 -26.20 64.83
C SER A 65 -5.76 -25.49 63.50
N SER A 66 -6.98 -24.97 63.41
CA SER A 66 -7.46 -24.18 62.25
C SER A 66 -6.53 -22.99 61.96
N PRO A 67 -6.23 -22.72 60.68
CA PRO A 67 -5.51 -21.53 60.32
C PRO A 67 -6.34 -20.25 60.63
N PRO A 68 -5.69 -19.11 60.87
CA PRO A 68 -6.39 -17.85 61.14
C PRO A 68 -7.21 -17.43 59.90
N PRO A 69 -8.32 -16.68 60.07
CA PRO A 69 -9.17 -16.26 58.98
C PRO A 69 -8.37 -15.39 57.99
N SER A 70 -8.39 -15.79 56.71
CA SER A 70 -7.83 -15.01 55.62
C SER A 70 -8.54 -13.67 55.51
N THR A 71 -7.78 -12.59 55.53
CA THR A 71 -8.26 -11.25 55.19
C THR A 71 -8.99 -11.23 53.87
N PRO A 72 -10.14 -10.55 53.74
CA PRO A 72 -10.85 -10.42 52.48
C PRO A 72 -9.94 -9.78 51.43
N PRO A 73 -10.00 -10.20 50.16
CA PRO A 73 -9.25 -9.57 49.09
C PRO A 73 -9.65 -8.07 49.02
N THR A 74 -8.65 -7.21 48.99
CA THR A 74 -8.83 -5.78 48.75
C THR A 74 -9.62 -5.61 47.47
N PRO A 75 -10.68 -4.77 47.42
CA PRO A 75 -11.43 -4.55 46.17
C PRO A 75 -10.47 -4.04 45.12
N SER A 76 -10.36 -4.76 44.01
CA SER A 76 -9.67 -4.30 42.80
C SER A 76 -10.24 -2.94 42.42
N SER A 77 -9.35 -1.96 42.22
CA SER A 77 -9.72 -0.63 41.71
C SER A 77 -10.66 -0.76 40.54
N PRO A 78 -11.69 0.09 40.44
CA PRO A 78 -12.60 0.03 39.29
C PRO A 78 -11.81 0.14 37.99
N LEU A 79 -11.98 -0.82 37.08
CA LEU A 79 -11.53 -0.70 35.72
C LEU A 79 -12.04 0.61 35.16
N SER A 80 -11.15 1.48 34.70
CA SER A 80 -11.53 2.70 33.98
C SER A 80 -12.56 2.32 32.89
N PRO A 81 -13.64 3.10 32.73
CA PRO A 81 -14.61 2.81 31.69
C PRO A 81 -13.91 2.73 30.33
N PRO A 82 -14.33 1.84 29.44
CA PRO A 82 -13.71 1.71 28.10
C PRO A 82 -13.73 3.09 27.44
N THR A 83 -12.56 3.57 27.07
CA THR A 83 -12.38 4.86 26.39
C THR A 83 -13.09 4.73 25.04
N THR A 84 -14.20 5.44 24.84
CA THR A 84 -14.91 5.42 23.56
C THR A 84 -14.06 6.11 22.51
N ARG A 85 -13.85 5.43 21.37
CA ARG A 85 -13.11 5.96 20.24
C ARG A 85 -13.79 7.25 19.72
N PRO A 86 -13.09 8.37 19.56
CA PRO A 86 -13.65 9.59 19.00
C PRO A 86 -14.22 9.36 17.59
N VAL A 87 -15.05 10.28 17.09
CA VAL A 87 -15.56 10.25 15.72
C VAL A 87 -15.00 11.42 14.93
N GLY A 88 -14.47 11.14 13.74
CA GLY A 88 -13.92 12.16 12.84
C GLY A 88 -12.41 12.09 12.73
N LEU A 89 -11.90 12.76 11.70
CA LEU A 89 -10.46 12.91 11.49
C LEU A 89 -9.91 14.01 12.41
N GLN A 90 -8.81 13.70 13.09
CA GLN A 90 -8.09 14.68 13.89
C GLN A 90 -6.61 14.33 14.00
N VAL A 91 -5.78 15.33 14.23
CA VAL A 91 -4.36 15.12 14.54
C VAL A 91 -4.24 14.54 15.95
N GLY A 92 -3.47 13.45 16.09
CA GLY A 92 -3.29 12.76 17.38
C GLY A 92 -4.55 12.06 17.87
N PHE A 93 -5.34 11.51 16.97
CA PHE A 93 -6.59 10.80 17.27
C PHE A 93 -6.43 9.71 18.34
N TYR A 94 -5.31 9.00 18.32
CA TYR A 94 -5.05 7.87 19.23
C TYR A 94 -4.50 8.26 20.59
N LYS A 95 -4.28 9.56 20.85
CA LYS A 95 -3.73 10.02 22.12
C LYS A 95 -4.64 9.63 23.30
N GLY A 96 -4.08 8.84 24.21
CA GLY A 96 -4.80 8.37 25.42
C GLY A 96 -5.82 7.25 25.16
N LEU A 97 -5.90 6.70 23.93
CA LEU A 97 -6.78 5.57 23.61
C LEU A 97 -6.11 4.20 23.82
N CYS A 98 -4.79 4.14 23.70
CA CYS A 98 -4.04 2.90 23.82
C CYS A 98 -3.73 2.55 25.29
N PRO A 99 -3.65 1.25 25.65
CA PRO A 99 -3.22 0.81 26.97
C PRO A 99 -1.86 1.41 27.36
N ASN A 100 -1.62 1.56 28.65
CA ASN A 100 -0.37 2.09 29.20
C ASN A 100 0.04 3.48 28.65
N ASN A 101 -0.92 4.21 28.10
CA ASN A 101 -0.72 5.54 27.49
C ASN A 101 0.35 5.54 26.39
N VAL A 102 0.42 4.44 25.61
CA VAL A 102 1.34 4.31 24.47
C VAL A 102 0.98 5.34 23.40
N ASP A 103 1.98 6.06 22.91
CA ASP A 103 1.86 6.87 21.68
C ASP A 103 2.09 5.97 20.47
N ILE A 104 0.99 5.39 19.99
CA ILE A 104 1.06 4.43 18.87
C ILE A 104 1.49 5.10 17.57
N GLU A 105 1.10 6.35 17.32
CA GLU A 105 1.52 7.06 16.10
C GLU A 105 3.04 7.25 16.07
N ALA A 106 3.64 7.63 17.22
CA ALA A 106 5.10 7.74 17.36
C ALA A 106 5.79 6.37 17.19
N THR A 107 5.21 5.30 17.75
CA THR A 107 5.75 3.94 17.65
C THR A 107 5.79 3.48 16.19
N LEU A 108 4.68 3.65 15.45
CA LEU A 108 4.60 3.31 14.03
C LEU A 108 5.56 4.16 13.20
N THR A 109 5.62 5.47 13.44
CA THR A 109 6.54 6.40 12.79
C THR A 109 8.00 5.94 12.93
N LYS A 110 8.42 5.57 14.14
CA LYS A 110 9.79 5.04 14.37
C LYS A 110 10.06 3.79 13.54
N LYS A 111 9.10 2.89 13.44
CA LYS A 111 9.26 1.67 12.64
C LYS A 111 9.40 1.97 11.15
N VAL A 112 8.66 2.96 10.64
CA VAL A 112 8.80 3.44 9.26
C VAL A 112 10.21 4.00 9.02
N GLN A 113 10.74 4.79 9.96
CA GLN A 113 12.11 5.33 9.89
C GLN A 113 13.16 4.21 9.80
N GLU A 114 13.01 3.16 10.63
CA GLU A 114 13.90 2.00 10.60
C GLU A 114 13.85 1.24 9.27
N HIS A 115 12.66 1.19 8.63
CA HIS A 115 12.50 0.54 7.33
C HIS A 115 13.08 1.40 6.21
N PHE A 116 12.77 2.70 6.20
CA PHE A 116 13.28 3.67 5.22
C PHE A 116 14.81 3.71 5.18
N ALA A 117 15.47 3.61 6.33
CA ALA A 117 16.94 3.57 6.41
C ALA A 117 17.55 2.35 5.68
N LYS A 118 16.76 1.29 5.46
CA LYS A 118 17.18 0.07 4.76
C LYS A 118 16.73 0.04 3.30
N ASP A 119 15.57 0.63 3.01
CA ASP A 119 14.98 0.71 1.68
C ASP A 119 14.37 2.09 1.43
N VAL A 120 15.14 3.00 0.85
CA VAL A 120 14.68 4.35 0.49
C VAL A 120 13.58 4.33 -0.59
N THR A 121 13.48 3.23 -1.36
CA THR A 121 12.50 3.10 -2.44
C THR A 121 11.08 2.89 -1.93
N ILE A 122 10.92 2.63 -0.62
CA ILE A 122 9.62 2.55 0.05
C ILE A 122 8.85 3.88 -0.04
N LEU A 123 9.55 5.01 -0.20
CA LEU A 123 8.93 6.32 -0.43
C LEU A 123 7.97 6.29 -1.62
N ALA A 124 8.46 5.91 -2.78
CA ALA A 124 7.64 5.83 -4.00
C ALA A 124 6.54 4.77 -3.87
N ALA A 125 6.83 3.66 -3.20
CA ALA A 125 5.88 2.58 -2.98
C ALA A 125 4.67 3.02 -2.15
N LEU A 126 4.88 3.71 -1.03
CA LEU A 126 3.81 4.16 -0.14
C LEU A 126 3.05 5.36 -0.71
N LEU A 127 3.72 6.31 -1.38
CA LEU A 127 3.05 7.38 -2.13
C LEU A 127 2.05 6.80 -3.13
N ARG A 128 2.48 5.81 -3.89
CA ARG A 128 1.63 5.14 -4.86
C ARG A 128 0.51 4.34 -4.21
N MET A 129 0.81 3.57 -3.16
CA MET A 129 -0.21 2.82 -2.40
C MET A 129 -1.29 3.75 -1.86
N GLN A 130 -0.91 4.86 -1.24
CA GLN A 130 -1.86 5.86 -0.72
C GLN A 130 -2.77 6.42 -1.82
N PHE A 131 -2.21 6.76 -2.99
CA PHE A 131 -3.00 7.27 -4.10
C PHE A 131 -3.94 6.20 -4.65
N HIS A 132 -3.45 4.98 -4.88
CA HIS A 132 -4.22 3.88 -5.43
C HIS A 132 -5.35 3.43 -4.49
N ASP A 133 -5.16 3.49 -3.18
CA ASP A 133 -6.20 3.26 -2.18
C ASP A 133 -7.25 4.37 -2.25
N CYS A 134 -6.82 5.60 -1.97
CA CYS A 134 -7.74 6.73 -1.79
C CYS A 134 -8.53 7.07 -3.04
N PHE A 135 -7.97 6.90 -4.24
CA PHE A 135 -8.58 7.36 -5.48
C PHE A 135 -9.65 6.41 -6.05
N VAL A 136 -9.76 5.20 -5.50
CA VAL A 136 -10.78 4.22 -5.90
C VAL A 136 -12.06 4.43 -5.08
N ASN A 137 -12.17 3.87 -3.89
CA ASN A 137 -13.36 3.94 -3.03
C ASN A 137 -13.18 4.86 -1.81
N GLY A 138 -12.14 5.68 -1.80
CA GLY A 138 -11.72 6.49 -0.66
C GLY A 138 -10.58 5.85 0.12
N CYS A 139 -10.03 6.59 1.09
CA CYS A 139 -8.93 6.09 1.91
C CYS A 139 -9.46 5.09 2.94
N ASP A 140 -9.63 3.83 2.55
CA ASP A 140 -10.30 2.78 3.32
C ASP A 140 -9.51 1.47 3.42
N ALA A 141 -8.26 1.48 2.92
CA ALA A 141 -7.38 0.32 2.90
C ALA A 141 -7.91 -0.91 2.14
N SER A 142 -8.86 -0.70 1.20
CA SER A 142 -9.42 -1.78 0.37
C SER A 142 -8.37 -2.41 -0.56
N ILE A 143 -7.36 -1.64 -0.96
CA ILE A 143 -6.21 -2.12 -1.76
C ILE A 143 -5.41 -3.22 -1.07
N LEU A 144 -5.47 -3.34 0.26
CA LEU A 144 -4.68 -4.31 1.02
C LEU A 144 -5.30 -5.72 1.02
N ILE A 145 -6.57 -5.85 0.66
CA ILE A 145 -7.31 -7.11 0.74
C ILE A 145 -6.77 -8.13 -0.25
N ASP A 146 -6.47 -9.34 0.25
CA ASP A 146 -6.13 -10.50 -0.57
C ASP A 146 -7.40 -11.15 -1.13
N GLY A 147 -7.28 -11.76 -2.30
CA GLY A 147 -8.39 -12.49 -2.95
C GLY A 147 -8.35 -12.40 -4.46
N PRO A 148 -8.95 -13.36 -5.17
CA PRO A 148 -8.83 -13.47 -6.62
C PRO A 148 -9.52 -12.35 -7.41
N SER A 149 -10.39 -11.57 -6.75
CA SER A 149 -11.13 -10.46 -7.36
C SER A 149 -10.98 -9.17 -6.57
N SER A 150 -10.02 -9.08 -5.65
CA SER A 150 -9.75 -7.88 -4.86
C SER A 150 -9.07 -6.80 -5.70
N GLU A 151 -9.07 -5.57 -5.21
CA GLU A 151 -8.38 -4.43 -5.84
C GLU A 151 -6.91 -4.71 -6.10
N LYS A 152 -6.24 -5.49 -5.23
CA LYS A 152 -4.83 -5.90 -5.37
C LYS A 152 -4.58 -6.62 -6.70
N THR A 153 -5.58 -7.31 -7.27
CA THR A 153 -5.47 -8.07 -8.53
C THR A 153 -5.79 -7.24 -9.78
N ALA A 154 -6.23 -6.00 -9.62
CA ALA A 154 -6.46 -5.11 -10.75
C ALA A 154 -5.15 -4.74 -11.46
N GLY A 155 -5.17 -4.64 -12.80
CA GLY A 155 -3.99 -4.35 -13.61
C GLY A 155 -3.12 -3.20 -13.09
N PRO A 156 -3.68 -2.01 -12.77
CA PRO A 156 -2.92 -0.90 -12.21
C PRO A 156 -2.24 -1.20 -10.87
N ASN A 157 -2.76 -2.17 -10.09
CA ASN A 157 -2.29 -2.48 -8.75
C ASN A 157 -1.25 -3.61 -8.69
N LEU A 158 -1.04 -4.36 -9.78
CA LEU A 158 -0.13 -5.53 -9.80
C LEU A 158 1.32 -5.18 -9.45
N SER A 159 1.74 -3.95 -9.63
CA SER A 159 3.09 -3.47 -9.30
C SER A 159 3.14 -2.56 -8.07
N VAL A 160 2.04 -2.44 -7.33
CA VAL A 160 2.04 -1.78 -6.01
C VAL A 160 2.79 -2.67 -5.02
N ARG A 161 3.59 -2.08 -4.16
CA ARG A 161 4.38 -2.78 -3.14
C ARG A 161 4.42 -2.00 -1.83
N GLY A 162 5.00 -2.60 -0.78
CA GLY A 162 5.01 -2.04 0.58
C GLY A 162 3.96 -2.68 1.48
N TYR A 163 3.24 -3.69 1.00
CA TYR A 163 2.25 -4.44 1.79
C TYR A 163 2.85 -5.06 3.04
N ASP A 164 4.06 -5.61 2.91
CA ASP A 164 4.83 -6.22 3.99
C ASP A 164 5.14 -5.24 5.14
N LEU A 165 5.49 -3.99 4.80
CA LEU A 165 5.67 -2.96 5.83
C LEU A 165 4.35 -2.64 6.53
N ILE A 166 3.24 -2.51 5.79
CA ILE A 166 1.93 -2.25 6.40
C ILE A 166 1.52 -3.39 7.34
N ASP A 167 1.77 -4.65 6.97
CA ASP A 167 1.49 -5.81 7.82
C ASP A 167 2.34 -5.81 9.10
N ILE A 168 3.63 -5.46 8.99
CA ILE A 168 4.50 -5.28 10.17
C ILE A 168 3.97 -4.19 11.09
N LEU A 169 3.58 -3.02 10.54
CA LEU A 169 3.04 -1.92 11.30
C LEU A 169 1.71 -2.29 11.96
N LYS A 170 0.86 -3.04 11.26
CA LYS A 170 -0.41 -3.54 11.83
C LYS A 170 -0.16 -4.50 12.99
N GLY A 171 0.80 -5.42 12.85
CA GLY A 171 1.20 -6.30 13.94
C GLY A 171 1.63 -5.56 15.20
N ILE A 172 2.40 -4.48 15.05
CA ILE A 172 2.80 -3.60 16.15
C ILE A 172 1.58 -2.89 16.75
N ALA A 173 0.69 -2.35 15.87
CA ALA A 173 -0.52 -1.67 16.33
C ALA A 173 -1.43 -2.59 17.14
N GLU A 174 -1.62 -3.85 16.74
CA GLU A 174 -2.43 -4.81 17.47
C GLU A 174 -1.77 -5.27 18.77
N ALA A 175 -0.44 -5.33 18.85
CA ALA A 175 0.27 -5.66 20.08
C ALA A 175 0.19 -4.56 21.15
N GLU A 176 0.30 -3.29 20.73
CA GLU A 176 0.40 -2.13 21.61
C GLU A 176 -0.97 -1.45 21.87
N CYS A 177 -1.88 -1.53 20.90
CA CYS A 177 -3.17 -0.84 20.91
C CYS A 177 -4.27 -1.68 20.22
N PRO A 178 -4.64 -2.85 20.78
CA PRO A 178 -5.47 -3.84 20.11
C PRO A 178 -6.83 -3.30 19.66
N GLY A 179 -7.18 -3.54 18.37
CA GLY A 179 -8.48 -3.23 17.78
C GLY A 179 -8.78 -1.73 17.63
N MET A 180 -7.78 -0.85 17.79
CA MET A 180 -7.99 0.60 17.76
C MET A 180 -7.50 1.25 16.45
N VAL A 181 -6.39 0.79 15.87
CA VAL A 181 -5.73 1.45 14.75
C VAL A 181 -6.14 0.78 13.43
N SER A 182 -6.76 1.55 12.53
CA SER A 182 -7.14 1.05 11.20
C SER A 182 -5.94 0.89 10.27
N CYS A 183 -6.05 0.01 9.30
CA CYS A 183 -5.07 -0.16 8.23
C CYS A 183 -4.96 1.10 7.36
N SER A 184 -6.07 1.81 7.15
CA SER A 184 -6.10 3.08 6.44
C SER A 184 -5.28 4.17 7.14
N ASP A 185 -5.38 4.26 8.48
CA ASP A 185 -4.54 5.20 9.23
C ASP A 185 -3.07 4.79 9.23
N ILE A 186 -2.77 3.49 9.23
CA ILE A 186 -1.38 3.00 9.09
C ILE A 186 -0.78 3.43 7.76
N ILE A 187 -1.51 3.30 6.64
CA ILE A 187 -1.06 3.80 5.33
C ILE A 187 -0.79 5.29 5.41
N ALA A 188 -1.71 6.07 5.99
CA ALA A 188 -1.58 7.53 6.07
C ALA A 188 -0.38 7.98 6.90
N ILE A 189 -0.16 7.37 8.08
CA ILE A 189 0.99 7.64 8.97
C ILE A 189 2.30 7.27 8.24
N ALA A 190 2.36 6.07 7.66
CA ALA A 190 3.56 5.59 6.98
C ALA A 190 3.91 6.45 5.77
N THR A 191 2.93 6.82 4.94
CA THR A 191 3.13 7.67 3.78
C THR A 191 3.61 9.07 4.17
N LYS A 192 3.01 9.68 5.20
CA LYS A 192 3.46 10.97 5.72
C LYS A 192 4.92 10.93 6.15
N GLU A 193 5.30 9.90 6.87
CA GLU A 193 6.67 9.80 7.39
C GLU A 193 7.70 9.59 6.26
N VAL A 194 7.43 8.72 5.28
CA VAL A 194 8.37 8.55 4.16
C VAL A 194 8.48 9.80 3.28
N ILE A 195 7.40 10.60 3.14
CA ILE A 195 7.43 11.91 2.48
C ILE A 195 8.44 12.82 3.17
N LYS A 196 8.36 12.95 4.49
CA LYS A 196 9.28 13.74 5.31
C LYS A 196 10.72 13.26 5.17
N LEU A 197 10.94 11.96 5.31
CA LEU A 197 12.28 11.36 5.22
C LEU A 197 12.89 11.50 3.81
N GLY A 198 12.05 11.51 2.79
CA GLY A 198 12.46 11.70 1.39
C GLY A 198 12.78 13.14 1.01
N GLY A 199 12.64 14.10 1.92
CA GLY A 199 12.91 15.52 1.67
C GLY A 199 11.68 16.36 1.32
N GLY A 200 10.50 15.77 1.31
CA GLY A 200 9.22 16.46 1.14
C GLY A 200 8.75 17.18 2.41
N PRO A 201 7.53 17.73 2.39
CA PRO A 201 7.00 18.51 3.51
C PRO A 201 6.73 17.65 4.74
N ASP A 202 6.96 18.22 5.93
CA ASP A 202 6.44 17.70 7.19
C ASP A 202 5.06 18.35 7.45
N TYR A 203 4.00 17.57 7.35
CA TYR A 203 2.63 18.02 7.57
C TYR A 203 1.94 17.21 8.66
N ALA A 204 0.94 17.79 9.30
CA ALA A 204 0.14 17.11 10.31
C ALA A 204 -0.82 16.11 9.66
N VAL A 205 -0.59 14.82 9.87
CA VAL A 205 -1.51 13.78 9.42
C VAL A 205 -2.71 13.70 10.37
N GLN A 206 -3.90 13.67 9.80
CA GLN A 206 -5.13 13.40 10.56
C GLN A 206 -5.39 11.88 10.52
N THR A 207 -5.73 11.32 11.67
CA THR A 207 -6.08 9.91 11.87
C THR A 207 -7.51 9.78 12.40
N GLY A 208 -8.05 8.57 12.46
CA GLY A 208 -9.44 8.32 12.87
C GLY A 208 -10.31 7.63 11.81
N ARG A 209 -9.71 7.20 10.70
CA ARG A 209 -10.37 6.42 9.63
C ARG A 209 -10.74 5.04 10.14
N ASN A 210 -11.75 4.46 9.52
CA ASN A 210 -12.03 3.03 9.55
C ASN A 210 -11.67 2.41 8.20
N ASP A 211 -11.46 1.10 8.22
CA ASP A 211 -11.21 0.29 7.03
C ASP A 211 -12.52 -0.04 6.30
N GLY A 212 -12.47 -0.13 4.97
CA GLY A 212 -13.61 -0.49 4.13
C GLY A 212 -14.01 -1.96 4.27
N LEU A 213 -15.22 -2.27 3.78
CA LEU A 213 -15.81 -3.62 3.79
C LEU A 213 -15.92 -4.22 2.38
N VAL A 214 -15.37 -3.54 1.37
CA VAL A 214 -15.44 -3.95 -0.03
C VAL A 214 -14.06 -3.76 -0.66
N SER A 215 -13.64 -4.73 -1.46
CA SER A 215 -12.45 -4.62 -2.31
C SER A 215 -12.72 -5.41 -3.59
N LYS A 216 -12.82 -4.73 -4.72
CA LYS A 216 -13.13 -5.37 -6.01
C LYS A 216 -12.23 -4.81 -7.10
N ALA A 217 -11.58 -5.69 -7.86
CA ALA A 217 -10.77 -5.30 -9.00
C ALA A 217 -11.53 -4.46 -10.04
N GLY A 218 -12.85 -4.71 -10.19
CA GLY A 218 -13.71 -3.99 -11.12
C GLY A 218 -14.02 -2.53 -10.71
N ASP A 219 -13.78 -2.17 -9.45
CA ASP A 219 -13.98 -0.80 -8.96
C ASP A 219 -12.75 0.09 -9.23
N VAL A 220 -11.60 -0.52 -9.59
CA VAL A 220 -10.35 0.19 -9.82
C VAL A 220 -10.41 0.96 -11.13
N ASN A 221 -10.66 2.26 -11.04
CA ASN A 221 -10.71 3.20 -12.16
C ASN A 221 -9.78 4.38 -11.89
N LEU A 222 -8.50 4.16 -12.12
CA LEU A 222 -7.44 5.16 -11.90
C LEU A 222 -7.12 5.92 -13.19
N PRO A 223 -6.70 7.21 -13.10
CA PRO A 223 -6.23 7.95 -14.26
C PRO A 223 -5.07 7.22 -14.96
N SER A 224 -5.19 7.05 -16.28
CA SER A 224 -4.13 6.41 -17.06
C SER A 224 -2.93 7.33 -17.26
N PRO A 225 -1.69 6.79 -17.29
CA PRO A 225 -0.50 7.56 -17.67
C PRO A 225 -0.53 8.06 -19.11
N SER A 226 -1.44 7.55 -19.95
CA SER A 226 -1.66 7.98 -21.33
C SER A 226 -2.79 9.01 -21.51
N PHE A 227 -3.47 9.40 -20.42
CA PHE A 227 -4.51 10.42 -20.49
C PHE A 227 -3.95 11.77 -20.98
N SER A 228 -4.76 12.52 -21.70
CA SER A 228 -4.54 13.93 -21.94
C SER A 228 -4.68 14.72 -20.62
N VAL A 229 -4.20 15.97 -20.61
CA VAL A 229 -4.38 16.87 -19.47
C VAL A 229 -5.87 17.06 -19.15
N SER A 230 -6.72 17.21 -20.18
CA SER A 230 -8.16 17.38 -20.01
C SER A 230 -8.85 16.15 -19.38
N GLU A 231 -8.50 14.95 -19.81
CA GLU A 231 -9.00 13.69 -19.22
C GLU A 231 -8.55 13.55 -17.76
N SER A 232 -7.29 13.85 -17.50
CA SER A 232 -6.73 13.83 -16.14
C SER A 232 -7.44 14.85 -15.23
N ILE A 233 -7.64 16.08 -15.69
CA ILE A 233 -8.41 17.11 -14.97
C ILE A 233 -9.83 16.60 -14.68
N SER A 234 -10.49 15.94 -15.62
CA SER A 234 -11.83 15.40 -15.44
C SER A 234 -11.87 14.32 -14.37
N ALA A 235 -10.90 13.39 -14.38
CA ALA A 235 -10.79 12.34 -13.37
C ALA A 235 -10.53 12.91 -11.97
N PHE A 236 -9.63 13.88 -11.84
CA PHE A 236 -9.32 14.51 -10.56
C PHE A 236 -10.48 15.38 -10.04
N ARG A 237 -11.19 16.09 -10.92
CA ARG A 237 -12.41 16.85 -10.56
C ARG A 237 -13.54 15.95 -10.04
N ALA A 238 -13.69 14.74 -10.57
CA ALA A 238 -14.65 13.77 -10.05
C ALA A 238 -14.37 13.38 -8.58
N LYS A 239 -13.14 13.60 -8.12
CA LYS A 239 -12.69 13.42 -6.72
C LYS A 239 -12.48 14.79 -6.01
N ASN A 240 -13.11 15.87 -6.51
CA ASN A 240 -13.04 17.22 -5.97
C ASN A 240 -11.66 17.89 -5.97
N PHE A 241 -10.68 17.41 -6.75
CA PHE A 241 -9.38 18.06 -6.89
C PHE A 241 -9.40 19.13 -8.00
N THR A 242 -8.66 20.21 -7.78
CA THR A 242 -8.44 21.24 -8.80
C THR A 242 -7.35 20.80 -9.79
N PRO A 243 -7.24 21.48 -10.97
CA PRO A 243 -6.14 21.21 -11.89
C PRO A 243 -4.76 21.44 -11.27
N GLU A 244 -4.61 22.43 -10.39
CA GLU A 244 -3.37 22.72 -9.69
C GLU A 244 -3.02 21.59 -8.70
N GLU A 245 -3.99 21.12 -7.91
CA GLU A 245 -3.80 19.99 -7.00
C GLU A 245 -3.44 18.70 -7.76
N MET A 246 -4.03 18.47 -8.94
CA MET A 246 -3.64 17.36 -9.84
C MET A 246 -2.17 17.49 -10.26
N VAL A 247 -1.74 18.68 -10.72
CA VAL A 247 -0.35 18.92 -11.13
C VAL A 247 0.61 18.68 -9.95
N VAL A 248 0.24 19.10 -8.74
CA VAL A 248 1.04 18.89 -7.53
C VAL A 248 1.15 17.39 -7.19
N LEU A 249 0.04 16.63 -7.23
CA LEU A 249 0.05 15.21 -6.93
C LEU A 249 0.82 14.41 -7.99
N LEU A 250 0.74 14.77 -9.27
CA LEU A 250 1.58 14.20 -10.33
C LEU A 250 3.07 14.53 -10.14
N GLY A 251 3.39 15.64 -9.45
CA GLY A 251 4.75 15.97 -9.03
C GLY A 251 5.40 14.92 -8.11
N CYS A 252 4.62 14.03 -7.48
CA CYS A 252 5.16 12.87 -6.77
C CYS A 252 5.91 11.90 -7.70
N HIS A 253 5.78 12.03 -9.02
CA HIS A 253 6.62 11.35 -10.00
C HIS A 253 8.10 11.82 -10.00
N THR A 254 8.47 12.74 -9.11
CA THR A 254 9.88 13.03 -8.79
C THR A 254 10.59 11.82 -8.18
N VAL A 255 9.86 10.79 -7.71
CA VAL A 255 10.41 9.55 -7.17
C VAL A 255 9.80 8.32 -7.82
N GLY A 256 10.54 7.21 -7.78
CA GLY A 256 10.05 5.94 -8.28
C GLY A 256 10.39 5.67 -9.74
N THR A 257 9.84 4.58 -10.25
CA THR A 257 10.13 4.06 -11.59
C THR A 257 8.86 3.76 -12.37
N SER A 258 8.98 3.79 -13.70
CA SER A 258 7.94 3.33 -14.62
C SER A 258 8.43 2.19 -15.49
N HIS A 259 7.58 1.21 -15.76
CA HIS A 259 7.85 0.19 -16.77
C HIS A 259 7.84 0.78 -18.18
N CYS A 260 8.74 0.27 -19.03
CA CYS A 260 8.86 0.70 -20.43
C CYS A 260 7.54 0.63 -21.20
N ALA A 261 6.69 -0.34 -20.90
CA ALA A 261 5.38 -0.53 -21.54
C ALA A 261 4.46 0.71 -21.48
N PHE A 262 4.67 1.62 -20.51
CA PHE A 262 3.84 2.82 -20.36
C PHE A 262 4.29 4.02 -21.18
N PHE A 263 5.47 3.94 -21.83
CA PHE A 263 6.02 5.09 -22.56
C PHE A 263 6.90 4.73 -23.76
N GLN A 264 7.21 3.45 -24.01
CA GLN A 264 8.12 3.04 -25.09
C GLN A 264 7.70 3.55 -26.47
N ASP A 265 6.39 3.67 -26.73
CA ASP A 265 5.87 4.17 -28.01
C ASP A 265 6.27 5.63 -28.28
N ARG A 266 6.64 6.40 -27.28
CA ARG A 266 7.17 7.75 -27.43
C ARG A 266 8.60 7.78 -27.96
N LEU A 267 9.31 6.66 -27.89
CA LEU A 267 10.73 6.57 -28.26
C LEU A 267 10.93 6.29 -29.76
N TYR A 268 9.93 5.69 -30.44
CA TYR A 268 10.08 5.12 -31.76
C TYR A 268 9.16 5.76 -32.79
N GLU A 269 9.73 6.10 -33.95
CA GLU A 269 8.96 6.60 -35.09
C GLU A 269 8.02 5.49 -35.62
N GLY A 270 6.86 5.89 -36.13
CA GLY A 270 5.87 4.98 -36.68
C GLY A 270 4.92 4.32 -35.65
N THR A 271 5.07 4.59 -34.36
CA THR A 271 4.18 4.05 -33.31
C THR A 271 2.86 4.82 -33.14
N GLY A 272 2.71 5.96 -33.83
CA GLY A 272 1.56 6.87 -33.64
C GLY A 272 1.63 7.73 -32.37
N GLN A 273 2.52 7.41 -31.44
CA GLN A 273 2.74 8.17 -30.20
C GLN A 273 4.17 8.73 -30.10
N PHE A 274 4.93 8.65 -31.15
CA PHE A 274 6.30 9.16 -31.19
C PHE A 274 6.39 10.63 -30.77
N ASP A 275 7.23 10.93 -29.78
CA ASP A 275 7.45 12.28 -29.27
C ASP A 275 8.71 12.90 -29.90
N SER A 276 8.56 13.55 -31.04
CA SER A 276 9.66 14.23 -31.73
C SER A 276 10.29 15.39 -30.94
N LYS A 277 9.59 15.88 -29.90
CA LYS A 277 10.06 16.96 -29.02
C LYS A 277 10.78 16.44 -27.77
N MET A 278 10.77 15.13 -27.52
CA MET A 278 11.53 14.55 -26.40
C MET A 278 13.01 14.90 -26.54
N ASP A 279 13.69 15.20 -25.44
CA ASP A 279 15.14 15.44 -25.41
C ASP A 279 15.88 14.28 -26.11
N ALA A 280 16.67 14.61 -27.14
CA ALA A 280 17.31 13.62 -27.98
C ALA A 280 18.35 12.77 -27.21
N ASN A 281 19.00 13.35 -26.19
CA ASN A 281 19.95 12.61 -25.37
C ASN A 281 19.22 11.62 -24.48
N LEU A 282 18.12 12.04 -23.85
CA LEU A 282 17.29 11.15 -23.05
C LEU A 282 16.74 10.00 -23.91
N ARG A 283 16.20 10.30 -25.09
CA ARG A 283 15.68 9.24 -25.98
C ARG A 283 16.76 8.20 -26.31
N ARG A 284 17.99 8.64 -26.64
CA ARG A 284 19.11 7.72 -26.91
C ARG A 284 19.49 6.87 -25.69
N GLN A 285 19.35 7.40 -24.48
CA GLN A 285 19.61 6.67 -23.22
C GLN A 285 18.53 5.64 -22.91
N LEU A 286 17.27 5.94 -23.27
CA LEU A 286 16.13 5.08 -22.97
C LEU A 286 15.98 3.91 -23.96
N ILE A 287 16.34 4.08 -25.22
CA ILE A 287 16.22 3.04 -26.27
C ILE A 287 16.87 1.70 -25.87
N PRO A 288 18.10 1.64 -25.34
CA PRO A 288 18.69 0.37 -24.89
C PRO A 288 17.96 -0.27 -23.70
N THR A 289 17.40 0.55 -22.81
CA THR A 289 16.65 0.07 -21.63
C THR A 289 15.27 -0.41 -22.02
N CYS A 290 14.63 0.25 -22.99
CA CYS A 290 13.27 0.00 -23.44
C CYS A 290 13.24 -0.33 -24.96
N PRO A 291 13.75 -1.47 -25.40
CA PRO A 291 13.74 -1.84 -26.83
C PRO A 291 12.31 -1.95 -27.38
N GLN A 292 12.14 -1.59 -28.66
CA GLN A 292 10.82 -1.61 -29.30
C GLN A 292 10.23 -3.03 -29.31
N GLY A 293 8.94 -3.13 -28.99
CA GLY A 293 8.18 -4.39 -29.06
C GLY A 293 8.55 -5.41 -27.99
N THR A 294 9.36 -5.05 -26.98
CA THR A 294 9.64 -5.96 -25.87
C THR A 294 8.54 -5.87 -24.81
N THR A 295 8.16 -7.04 -24.30
CA THR A 295 7.32 -7.18 -23.09
C THR A 295 8.17 -7.22 -21.82
N SER A 296 9.43 -6.72 -21.90
CA SER A 296 10.35 -6.77 -20.77
C SER A 296 9.82 -5.96 -19.59
N ASN A 297 10.06 -6.46 -18.38
CA ASN A 297 9.77 -5.75 -17.13
C ASN A 297 10.78 -4.62 -16.85
N ASN A 298 11.51 -4.14 -17.87
CA ASN A 298 12.48 -3.08 -17.73
C ASN A 298 11.80 -1.80 -17.23
N VAL A 299 12.49 -1.11 -16.35
CA VAL A 299 12.03 0.13 -15.73
C VAL A 299 13.05 1.24 -15.90
N THR A 300 12.58 2.48 -15.86
CA THR A 300 13.43 3.66 -15.71
C THR A 300 12.87 4.55 -14.61
N PHE A 301 13.72 5.41 -14.04
CA PHE A 301 13.25 6.44 -13.11
C PHE A 301 12.26 7.39 -13.79
N LEU A 302 11.23 7.81 -13.03
CA LEU A 302 10.30 8.84 -13.50
C LEU A 302 10.98 10.21 -13.54
N ASP A 303 11.73 10.55 -12.49
CA ASP A 303 12.63 11.72 -12.51
C ASP A 303 13.97 11.35 -13.17
N GLN A 304 14.29 12.04 -14.24
CA GLN A 304 15.52 11.85 -15.01
C GLN A 304 16.72 12.66 -14.48
N ASN A 305 16.60 13.23 -13.29
CA ASN A 305 17.70 13.79 -12.55
C ASN A 305 18.32 12.71 -11.65
N SER A 306 19.43 12.12 -12.06
CA SER A 306 20.09 11.04 -11.32
C SER A 306 20.56 11.41 -9.91
N GLN A 307 20.63 12.70 -9.59
CA GLN A 307 21.03 13.19 -8.26
C GLN A 307 19.85 13.27 -7.28
N SER A 308 18.62 13.25 -7.77
CA SER A 308 17.42 13.40 -6.95
C SER A 308 16.34 12.35 -7.17
N SER A 309 16.56 11.34 -8.01
CA SER A 309 15.54 10.32 -8.36
C SER A 309 14.95 9.52 -7.19
N ASN A 310 15.54 9.63 -5.99
CA ASN A 310 15.03 9.10 -4.73
C ASN A 310 14.72 10.20 -3.70
N LYS A 311 14.62 11.47 -4.12
CA LYS A 311 14.26 12.61 -3.27
C LYS A 311 12.92 13.18 -3.71
N LEU A 312 12.07 13.44 -2.75
CA LEU A 312 10.80 14.13 -3.00
C LEU A 312 11.06 15.63 -3.06
N ASP A 313 11.32 16.12 -4.25
CA ASP A 313 11.62 17.53 -4.54
C ASP A 313 10.88 18.00 -5.80
N ASN A 314 11.16 19.22 -6.25
CA ASN A 314 10.53 19.80 -7.43
C ASN A 314 11.29 19.55 -8.75
N SER A 315 12.29 18.65 -8.76
CA SER A 315 13.10 18.33 -9.95
C SER A 315 12.26 17.81 -11.12
N PHE A 316 11.20 17.05 -10.83
CA PHE A 316 10.24 16.58 -11.83
C PHE A 316 9.78 17.67 -12.79
N TYR A 317 9.44 18.87 -12.26
CA TYR A 317 8.98 19.97 -13.10
C TYR A 317 10.08 20.52 -13.98
N ASP A 318 11.31 20.59 -13.50
CA ASP A 318 12.47 20.94 -14.32
C ASP A 318 12.70 19.94 -15.47
N GLN A 319 12.54 18.65 -15.21
CA GLN A 319 12.69 17.62 -16.23
C GLN A 319 11.62 17.74 -17.32
N ILE A 320 10.36 17.90 -16.96
CA ILE A 320 9.29 18.02 -17.97
C ILE A 320 9.38 19.32 -18.78
N LEU A 321 9.83 20.44 -18.18
CA LEU A 321 10.13 21.68 -18.90
C LEU A 321 11.28 21.51 -19.90
N LYS A 322 12.28 20.67 -19.59
CA LYS A 322 13.39 20.30 -20.48
C LYS A 322 13.05 19.19 -21.47
N GLN A 323 11.77 18.83 -21.62
CA GLN A 323 11.29 17.78 -22.50
C GLN A 323 11.81 16.38 -22.11
N ARG A 324 12.00 16.14 -20.81
CA ARG A 324 12.56 14.91 -20.25
C ARG A 324 11.54 14.12 -19.42
N GLY A 325 10.25 14.46 -19.50
CA GLY A 325 9.18 13.70 -18.88
C GLY A 325 9.04 12.30 -19.49
N ILE A 326 8.89 11.28 -18.64
CA ILE A 326 8.82 9.87 -19.08
C ILE A 326 7.40 9.51 -19.53
N LEU A 327 6.41 9.70 -18.67
CA LEU A 327 5.02 9.36 -19.01
C LEU A 327 4.42 10.40 -19.98
N PRO A 328 3.49 10.01 -20.86
CA PRO A 328 2.78 10.94 -21.74
C PRO A 328 2.13 12.09 -20.97
N ILE A 329 1.37 11.79 -19.90
CA ILE A 329 0.72 12.83 -19.09
C ILE A 329 1.75 13.77 -18.44
N ASP A 330 2.85 13.28 -17.90
CA ASP A 330 3.86 14.11 -17.24
C ASP A 330 4.40 15.16 -18.20
N GLN A 331 4.78 14.73 -19.40
CA GLN A 331 5.29 15.67 -20.42
C GLN A 331 4.20 16.63 -20.90
N ALA A 332 2.94 16.18 -20.97
CA ALA A 332 1.83 17.01 -21.41
C ALA A 332 1.59 18.19 -20.45
N LEU A 333 1.80 18.01 -19.13
CA LEU A 333 1.63 19.10 -18.15
C LEU A 333 2.45 20.36 -18.48
N ALA A 334 3.68 20.17 -19.00
CA ALA A 334 4.57 21.29 -19.35
C ALA A 334 4.23 21.94 -20.71
N ARG A 335 3.36 21.30 -21.51
CA ARG A 335 3.00 21.75 -22.86
C ARG A 335 1.59 22.35 -22.95
N ASP A 336 0.71 21.90 -22.05
CA ASP A 336 -0.72 22.28 -22.09
C ASP A 336 -0.94 23.68 -21.49
N SER A 337 -1.79 24.47 -22.14
CA SER A 337 -2.10 25.83 -21.71
C SER A 337 -2.76 25.92 -20.33
N LEU A 338 -3.45 24.85 -19.89
CA LEU A 338 -4.14 24.82 -18.59
C LEU A 338 -3.18 24.57 -17.41
N THR A 339 -1.97 24.04 -17.66
CA THR A 339 -1.08 23.58 -16.58
C THR A 339 0.33 24.17 -16.65
N LYS A 340 0.83 24.55 -17.83
CA LYS A 340 2.24 24.95 -18.05
C LYS A 340 2.72 26.08 -17.14
N ASP A 341 1.87 27.10 -16.88
CA ASP A 341 2.26 28.25 -16.07
C ASP A 341 2.38 27.84 -14.58
N PHE A 342 1.56 26.92 -14.13
CA PHE A 342 1.66 26.35 -12.79
C PHE A 342 2.87 25.42 -12.63
N VAL A 343 3.15 24.59 -13.64
CA VAL A 343 4.38 23.79 -13.73
C VAL A 343 5.61 24.68 -13.61
N LEU A 344 5.66 25.80 -14.34
CA LEU A 344 6.78 26.74 -14.26
C LEU A 344 6.95 27.33 -12.84
N ARG A 345 5.86 27.68 -12.17
CA ARG A 345 5.93 28.18 -10.78
C ARG A 345 6.45 27.13 -9.81
N LEU A 346 6.03 25.88 -9.95
CA LEU A 346 6.49 24.77 -9.11
C LEU A 346 7.97 24.46 -9.33
N SER A 347 8.46 24.55 -10.57
CA SER A 347 9.89 24.35 -10.86
C SER A 347 10.78 25.40 -10.20
N GLN A 348 10.30 26.63 -10.07
CA GLN A 348 11.08 27.75 -9.53
C GLN A 348 11.20 27.79 -8.01
N SER A 349 10.41 26.99 -7.27
CA SER A 349 10.37 27.10 -5.81
C SER A 349 10.03 25.77 -5.13
N SER A 350 11.04 25.14 -4.54
CA SER A 350 10.86 23.93 -3.72
C SER A 350 9.96 24.19 -2.51
N SER A 351 10.04 25.37 -1.88
CA SER A 351 9.19 25.71 -0.75
C SER A 351 7.72 25.85 -1.16
N PHE A 352 7.45 26.42 -2.36
CA PHE A 352 6.11 26.48 -2.91
C PHE A 352 5.57 25.09 -3.23
N PHE A 353 6.35 24.23 -3.90
CA PHE A 353 5.97 22.84 -4.15
C PHE A 353 5.65 22.11 -2.84
N ASN A 354 6.53 22.19 -1.83
CA ASN A 354 6.31 21.53 -0.54
C ASN A 354 5.04 22.04 0.17
N SER A 355 4.75 23.34 0.10
CA SER A 355 3.53 23.91 0.67
C SER A 355 2.27 23.37 0.00
N GLU A 356 2.25 23.34 -1.33
CA GLU A 356 1.11 22.83 -2.09
C GLU A 356 0.96 21.30 -1.96
N LEU A 357 2.08 20.57 -1.93
CA LEU A 357 2.06 19.12 -1.71
C LEU A 357 1.50 18.75 -0.33
N ALA A 358 1.89 19.47 0.73
CA ALA A 358 1.33 19.24 2.06
C ALA A 358 -0.21 19.37 2.06
N LYS A 359 -0.75 20.43 1.42
CA LYS A 359 -2.20 20.64 1.31
C LYS A 359 -2.88 19.54 0.50
N ALA A 360 -2.30 19.18 -0.65
CA ALA A 360 -2.84 18.15 -1.53
C ALA A 360 -2.84 16.77 -0.87
N MET A 361 -1.79 16.43 -0.10
CA MET A 361 -1.71 15.17 0.64
C MET A 361 -2.72 15.10 1.79
N VAL A 362 -2.90 16.17 2.56
CA VAL A 362 -3.95 16.22 3.61
C VAL A 362 -5.32 16.01 2.99
N LYS A 363 -5.60 16.65 1.86
CA LYS A 363 -6.86 16.49 1.13
C LYS A 363 -7.04 15.09 0.57
N LEU A 364 -6.00 14.51 -0.04
CA LEU A 364 -6.02 13.14 -0.54
C LEU A 364 -6.34 12.15 0.59
N GLN A 365 -5.67 12.30 1.72
CA GLN A 365 -5.86 11.43 2.88
C GLN A 365 -7.22 11.59 3.58
N ALA A 366 -8.00 12.62 3.24
CA ALA A 366 -9.37 12.84 3.74
C ALA A 366 -10.46 12.41 2.73
N LEU A 367 -10.07 11.85 1.59
CA LEU A 367 -10.99 11.51 0.50
C LEU A 367 -11.88 10.32 0.87
N ASP A 368 -13.20 10.53 0.84
CA ASP A 368 -14.27 9.53 0.99
C ASP A 368 -14.05 8.55 2.18
N VAL A 369 -13.56 9.05 3.31
CA VAL A 369 -13.17 8.24 4.47
C VAL A 369 -14.37 7.64 5.21
N HIS A 370 -14.20 6.45 5.74
CA HIS A 370 -15.15 5.83 6.66
C HIS A 370 -14.87 6.29 8.09
N LEU A 371 -15.92 6.73 8.80
CA LEU A 371 -15.83 7.29 10.15
C LEU A 371 -16.93 6.73 11.06
N GLY A 372 -16.68 6.74 12.36
CA GLY A 372 -17.67 6.35 13.37
C GLY A 372 -18.07 4.88 13.25
N ASN A 373 -19.33 4.62 12.87
CA ASN A 373 -19.89 3.26 12.72
C ASN A 373 -19.81 2.72 11.28
N LYS A 374 -19.20 3.46 10.34
CA LYS A 374 -18.99 2.99 8.97
C LYS A 374 -17.66 2.26 8.89
N GLY A 375 -17.65 1.10 8.20
CA GLY A 375 -16.45 0.28 8.06
C GLY A 375 -16.12 -0.52 9.33
N GLU A 376 -14.87 -0.94 9.45
CA GLU A 376 -14.35 -1.75 10.57
C GLU A 376 -12.94 -1.33 10.98
N ILE A 377 -12.43 -1.89 12.06
CA ILE A 377 -10.99 -1.88 12.38
C ILE A 377 -10.51 -3.31 12.18
N ARG A 378 -9.82 -3.57 11.07
CA ARG A 378 -9.32 -4.92 10.77
C ARG A 378 -8.26 -5.34 11.78
N LYS A 379 -8.24 -6.64 12.11
CA LYS A 379 -7.19 -7.26 12.92
C LYS A 379 -5.94 -7.55 12.11
N THR A 380 -6.13 -7.86 10.83
CA THR A 380 -5.06 -8.00 9.83
C THR A 380 -5.47 -7.22 8.59
N CYS A 381 -4.53 -6.53 7.94
CA CYS A 381 -4.90 -5.62 6.86
C CYS A 381 -5.35 -6.31 5.58
N ASN A 382 -4.96 -7.55 5.38
CA ASN A 382 -5.18 -8.29 4.15
C ASN A 382 -6.51 -9.06 4.06
N ARG A 383 -7.38 -8.96 5.08
CA ARG A 383 -8.71 -9.59 5.10
C ARG A 383 -9.68 -8.84 5.98
N PHE A 384 -10.96 -8.97 5.68
CA PHE A 384 -12.04 -8.51 6.54
C PHE A 384 -12.10 -9.32 7.85
N ASN A 385 -12.69 -8.75 8.92
CA ASN A 385 -12.87 -9.42 10.21
C ASN A 385 -13.90 -10.57 10.16
#